data_bf04d5349047b240e8fc4e1bd8c352ae
#
_entry.id   bf04d5349047b240e8fc4e1bd8c352ae
#
_cell.length_a   1.000
_cell.length_b   1.000
_cell.length_c   1.000
_cell.angle_alpha   90.00
_cell.angle_beta   90.00
_cell.angle_gamma   90.00
#
_symmetry.space_group_name_H-M   'P 1'
#
loop_
_entity.id
_entity.type
_entity.pdbx_description
1 polymer ?
#
loop_
_entity_poly.entity_id
_entity_poly.type
_entity_poly.pdbx_seq_one_letter_code
_entity_poly.pdbx_strand_id
1 'polypeptide(L)'
;MTVVGEAYLPLGDRDFTATVQRILDSGADCVLNTVNGTSNLGLFTALAAAKVDPAKLPVFSTSIAEDELRSLVPEQVRGHYALSCYFQSLATSANRRWIAGFRDEFGFDRVTGDPMEPDWCLVHLWKQAVEKAGSFETEAVRQAFRDGLSYAGPGGTVRLDPKTQHTTKFFRIGRIRGDRQFDIVHASEAPLDPDPYPQIAFPGWSVDWTTDGITRGPEVTIDGDV
;
A
#
# COMPACT_ATOMS: atom_id res chain seq x y z
N MET A 1 -15.62 14.43 -2.75
CA MET A 1 -15.67 13.50 -1.61
C MET A 1 -15.64 14.35 -0.35
N THR A 2 -16.51 14.05 0.61
CA THR A 2 -16.58 14.76 1.91
C THR A 2 -16.24 13.76 3.00
N VAL A 3 -15.33 14.12 3.90
CA VAL A 3 -15.03 13.32 5.10
C VAL A 3 -16.16 13.59 6.11
N VAL A 4 -16.84 12.53 6.54
CA VAL A 4 -17.98 12.60 7.48
C VAL A 4 -17.60 12.11 8.87
N GLY A 5 -16.39 11.61 9.06
CA GLY A 5 -15.86 11.19 10.36
C GLY A 5 -14.49 10.55 10.24
N GLU A 6 -13.75 10.58 11.34
CA GLU A 6 -12.45 9.96 11.52
C GLU A 6 -12.39 9.20 12.85
N ALA A 7 -11.55 8.16 12.91
CA ALA A 7 -11.31 7.39 14.13
C ALA A 7 -9.86 6.93 14.18
N TYR A 8 -9.23 7.12 15.32
CA TYR A 8 -7.89 6.69 15.62
C TYR A 8 -7.90 5.71 16.80
N LEU A 9 -7.25 4.57 16.63
CA LEU A 9 -7.16 3.53 17.65
C LEU A 9 -5.70 3.12 17.86
N PRO A 10 -5.31 2.70 19.05
CA PRO A 10 -3.98 2.17 19.30
C PRO A 10 -3.65 0.99 18.39
N LEU A 11 -2.41 0.89 17.94
CA LEU A 11 -1.95 -0.26 17.17
C LEU A 11 -2.09 -1.55 18.01
N GLY A 12 -2.70 -2.58 17.43
CA GLY A 12 -2.99 -3.84 18.11
C GLY A 12 -4.36 -3.89 18.78
N ASP A 13 -5.08 -2.77 18.85
CA ASP A 13 -6.47 -2.77 19.34
C ASP A 13 -7.35 -3.63 18.41
N ARG A 14 -8.27 -4.36 19.04
CA ARG A 14 -9.20 -5.28 18.36
C ARG A 14 -10.67 -4.97 18.60
N ASP A 15 -10.99 -4.02 19.46
CA ASP A 15 -12.38 -3.62 19.70
C ASP A 15 -12.75 -2.43 18.81
N PHE A 16 -13.38 -2.73 17.70
CA PHE A 16 -13.88 -1.75 16.74
C PHE A 16 -15.40 -1.57 16.83
N THR A 17 -16.06 -2.12 17.84
CA THR A 17 -17.54 -2.11 17.95
C THR A 17 -18.09 -0.68 17.93
N ALA A 18 -17.58 0.19 18.79
CA ALA A 18 -18.02 1.59 18.84
C ALA A 18 -17.65 2.37 17.57
N THR A 19 -16.49 2.09 16.98
CA THR A 19 -16.06 2.72 15.73
C THR A 19 -16.96 2.34 14.56
N VAL A 20 -17.28 1.05 14.42
CA VAL A 20 -18.19 0.57 13.37
C VAL A 20 -19.60 1.16 13.56
N GLN A 21 -20.08 1.27 14.80
CA GLN A 21 -21.37 1.92 15.06
C GLN A 21 -21.37 3.38 14.59
N ARG A 22 -20.32 4.15 14.91
CA ARG A 22 -20.18 5.54 14.44
C ARG A 22 -20.13 5.64 12.91
N ILE A 23 -19.45 4.71 12.24
CA ILE A 23 -19.43 4.65 10.76
C ILE A 23 -20.84 4.48 10.21
N LEU A 24 -21.63 3.55 10.79
CA LEU A 24 -23.00 3.31 10.35
C LEU A 24 -23.91 4.52 10.60
N ASP A 25 -23.76 5.19 11.72
CA ASP A 25 -24.56 6.36 12.11
C ASP A 25 -24.21 7.60 11.27
N SER A 26 -23.00 7.65 10.71
CA SER A 26 -22.52 8.80 9.92
C SER A 26 -23.14 8.90 8.52
N GLY A 27 -23.74 7.82 8.02
CA GLY A 27 -24.23 7.74 6.65
C GLY A 27 -23.14 7.73 5.58
N ALA A 28 -21.92 7.31 5.93
CA ALA A 28 -20.81 7.20 4.99
C ALA A 28 -21.11 6.23 3.84
N ASP A 29 -20.69 6.56 2.62
CA ASP A 29 -20.81 5.71 1.43
C ASP A 29 -19.64 4.71 1.31
N CYS A 30 -18.52 4.98 1.97
CA CYS A 30 -17.35 4.10 2.00
C CYS A 30 -16.48 4.40 3.23
N VAL A 31 -15.57 3.46 3.52
CA VAL A 31 -14.56 3.62 4.57
C VAL A 31 -13.17 3.56 3.93
N LEU A 32 -12.34 4.56 4.17
CA LEU A 32 -10.90 4.49 3.91
C LEU A 32 -10.21 3.94 5.14
N ASN A 33 -9.65 2.75 5.03
CA ASN A 33 -9.00 2.04 6.11
C ASN A 33 -7.48 2.14 5.99
N THR A 34 -6.86 2.75 7.00
CA THR A 34 -5.40 2.84 7.17
C THR A 34 -4.91 2.07 8.41
N VAL A 35 -5.78 1.26 9.01
CA VAL A 35 -5.46 0.41 10.17
C VAL A 35 -4.42 -0.63 9.77
N ASN A 36 -3.40 -0.84 10.61
CA ASN A 36 -2.29 -1.74 10.34
C ASN A 36 -2.31 -3.01 11.21
N GLY A 37 -1.70 -4.06 10.67
CA GLY A 37 -1.42 -5.30 11.40
C GLY A 37 -2.67 -6.00 11.91
N THR A 38 -2.57 -6.56 13.12
CA THR A 38 -3.63 -7.39 13.72
C THR A 38 -4.91 -6.62 14.08
N SER A 39 -4.87 -5.28 14.11
CA SER A 39 -6.07 -4.45 14.30
C SER A 39 -7.06 -4.60 13.15
N ASN A 40 -6.60 -4.94 11.93
CA ASN A 40 -7.49 -5.24 10.81
C ASN A 40 -8.44 -6.42 11.11
N LEU A 41 -7.97 -7.42 11.89
CA LEU A 41 -8.82 -8.53 12.30
C LEU A 41 -10.01 -8.04 13.15
N GLY A 42 -9.77 -7.09 14.07
CA GLY A 42 -10.82 -6.47 14.88
C GLY A 42 -11.82 -5.69 14.04
N LEU A 43 -11.33 -4.86 13.13
CA LEU A 43 -12.17 -4.06 12.24
C LEU A 43 -13.11 -4.93 11.40
N PHE A 44 -12.58 -5.91 10.66
CA PHE A 44 -13.41 -6.75 9.79
C PHE A 44 -14.33 -7.69 10.57
N THR A 45 -13.93 -8.12 11.76
CA THR A 45 -14.82 -8.88 12.66
C THR A 45 -16.00 -8.02 13.11
N ALA A 46 -15.77 -6.77 13.51
CA ALA A 46 -16.83 -5.85 13.93
C ALA A 46 -17.77 -5.47 12.76
N LEU A 47 -17.22 -5.22 11.57
CA LEU A 47 -18.03 -4.97 10.37
C LEU A 47 -18.93 -6.17 10.03
N ALA A 48 -18.40 -7.38 10.10
CA ALA A 48 -19.17 -8.59 9.86
C ALA A 48 -20.24 -8.83 10.93
N ALA A 49 -19.92 -8.60 12.22
CA ALA A 49 -20.88 -8.68 13.31
C ALA A 49 -22.05 -7.68 13.14
N ALA A 50 -21.76 -6.50 12.65
CA ALA A 50 -22.74 -5.47 12.29
C ALA A 50 -23.47 -5.75 10.96
N LYS A 51 -23.15 -6.87 10.28
CA LYS A 51 -23.74 -7.29 8.99
C LYS A 51 -23.58 -6.24 7.89
N VAL A 52 -22.44 -5.56 7.86
CA VAL A 52 -22.13 -4.59 6.83
C VAL A 52 -22.05 -5.30 5.47
N ASP A 53 -22.85 -4.81 4.52
CA ASP A 53 -22.82 -5.28 3.14
C ASP A 53 -21.74 -4.51 2.36
N PRO A 54 -20.65 -5.16 1.89
CA PRO A 54 -19.59 -4.49 1.15
C PRO A 54 -20.05 -3.87 -0.18
N ALA A 55 -21.23 -4.25 -0.69
CA ALA A 55 -21.81 -3.60 -1.87
C ALA A 55 -22.42 -2.24 -1.55
N LYS A 56 -22.76 -1.97 -0.29
CA LYS A 56 -23.38 -0.72 0.17
C LYS A 56 -22.40 0.18 0.92
N LEU A 57 -21.51 -0.42 1.70
CA LEU A 57 -20.49 0.27 2.47
C LEU A 57 -19.14 -0.45 2.27
N PRO A 58 -18.49 -0.24 1.11
CA PRO A 58 -17.18 -0.81 0.84
C PRO A 58 -16.11 -0.21 1.75
N VAL A 59 -15.17 -1.05 2.16
CA VAL A 59 -13.93 -0.62 2.83
C VAL A 59 -12.81 -0.69 1.80
N PHE A 60 -12.06 0.41 1.66
CA PHE A 60 -10.86 0.52 0.85
C PHE A 60 -9.64 0.56 1.79
N SER A 61 -8.84 -0.49 1.79
CA SER A 61 -7.72 -0.67 2.72
C SER A 61 -6.38 -0.41 2.02
N THR A 62 -5.49 0.35 2.66
CA THR A 62 -4.12 0.57 2.20
C THR A 62 -3.11 -0.40 2.83
N SER A 63 -3.56 -1.27 3.74
CA SER A 63 -2.72 -2.15 4.57
C SER A 63 -3.24 -3.59 4.62
N ILE A 64 -3.98 -4.02 3.61
CA ILE A 64 -4.42 -5.41 3.42
C ILE A 64 -3.79 -5.95 2.14
N ALA A 65 -2.93 -6.95 2.29
CA ALA A 65 -2.36 -7.74 1.21
C ALA A 65 -2.69 -9.21 1.40
N GLU A 66 -2.15 -10.08 0.56
CA GLU A 66 -2.42 -11.51 0.60
C GLU A 66 -2.04 -12.17 1.92
N ASP A 67 -0.98 -11.69 2.58
CA ASP A 67 -0.55 -12.27 3.87
C ASP A 67 -1.51 -11.90 5.01
N GLU A 68 -2.00 -10.67 5.07
CA GLU A 68 -3.03 -10.27 6.03
C GLU A 68 -4.31 -11.07 5.84
N LEU A 69 -4.71 -11.34 4.59
CA LEU A 69 -5.90 -12.15 4.29
C LEU A 69 -5.81 -13.58 4.83
N ARG A 70 -4.60 -14.12 5.05
CA ARG A 70 -4.43 -15.46 5.66
C ARG A 70 -4.93 -15.53 7.09
N SER A 71 -4.86 -14.41 7.81
CA SER A 71 -5.30 -14.29 9.20
C SER A 71 -6.78 -13.91 9.33
N LEU A 72 -7.43 -13.50 8.23
CA LEU A 72 -8.81 -13.06 8.20
C LEU A 72 -9.76 -14.19 7.76
N VAL A 73 -10.99 -14.13 8.24
CA VAL A 73 -12.05 -15.04 7.79
C VAL A 73 -12.56 -14.55 6.43
N PRO A 74 -12.50 -15.38 5.35
CA PRO A 74 -12.83 -14.93 4.00
C PRO A 74 -14.21 -14.29 3.87
N GLU A 75 -15.21 -14.79 4.58
CA GLU A 75 -16.58 -14.31 4.55
C GLU A 75 -16.72 -12.91 5.15
N GLN A 76 -15.81 -12.52 6.04
CA GLN A 76 -15.80 -11.19 6.69
C GLN A 76 -15.17 -10.10 5.84
N VAL A 77 -14.32 -10.47 4.87
CA VAL A 77 -13.53 -9.51 4.07
C VAL A 77 -13.90 -9.52 2.59
N ARG A 78 -14.51 -10.59 2.11
CA ARG A 78 -14.89 -10.75 0.70
C ARG A 78 -15.76 -9.59 0.22
N GLY A 79 -15.38 -9.02 -0.94
CA GLY A 79 -16.13 -7.93 -1.57
C GLY A 79 -15.64 -6.54 -1.18
N HIS A 80 -14.88 -6.39 -0.10
CA HIS A 80 -14.13 -5.16 0.19
C HIS A 80 -12.90 -5.02 -0.72
N TYR A 81 -12.18 -3.92 -0.61
CA TYR A 81 -11.13 -3.55 -1.55
C TYR A 81 -9.80 -3.28 -0.86
N ALA A 82 -8.70 -3.54 -1.57
CA ALA A 82 -7.37 -3.08 -1.22
C ALA A 82 -6.83 -2.13 -2.30
N LEU A 83 -6.08 -1.13 -1.84
CA LEU A 83 -5.37 -0.15 -2.66
C LEU A 83 -3.88 -0.48 -2.60
N SER A 84 -3.25 -0.80 -3.73
CA SER A 84 -1.92 -1.37 -3.72
C SER A 84 -1.20 -1.15 -5.04
N CYS A 85 0.11 -1.34 -5.05
CA CYS A 85 0.91 -1.32 -6.27
C CYS A 85 1.08 -2.72 -6.88
N TYR A 86 0.96 -3.75 -6.06
CA TYR A 86 1.12 -5.14 -6.46
C TYR A 86 0.02 -6.02 -5.86
N PHE A 87 -0.36 -7.05 -6.60
CA PHE A 87 -1.18 -8.19 -6.13
C PHE A 87 -0.61 -9.49 -6.70
N GLN A 88 -0.59 -10.55 -5.89
CA GLN A 88 -0.13 -11.88 -6.34
C GLN A 88 -0.91 -12.40 -7.55
N SER A 89 -2.16 -12.01 -7.70
CA SER A 89 -3.04 -12.38 -8.81
C SER A 89 -2.69 -11.76 -10.16
N LEU A 90 -1.68 -10.87 -10.25
CA LEU A 90 -1.23 -10.28 -11.52
C LEU A 90 -0.74 -11.34 -12.50
N ALA A 91 -1.29 -11.32 -13.72
CA ALA A 91 -1.07 -12.35 -14.74
C ALA A 91 0.18 -12.14 -15.59
N THR A 92 1.25 -11.48 -15.07
CA THR A 92 2.49 -11.28 -15.81
C THR A 92 3.40 -12.51 -15.74
N SER A 93 4.25 -12.71 -16.75
CA SER A 93 5.24 -13.80 -16.74
C SER A 93 6.31 -13.59 -15.65
N ALA A 94 6.70 -12.35 -15.39
CA ALA A 94 7.63 -11.99 -14.32
C ALA A 94 7.07 -12.37 -12.95
N ASN A 95 5.80 -12.04 -12.69
CA ASN A 95 5.13 -12.39 -11.46
C ASN A 95 5.03 -13.90 -11.25
N ARG A 96 4.62 -14.64 -12.27
CA ARG A 96 4.56 -16.12 -12.18
C ARG A 96 5.89 -16.75 -11.82
N ARG A 97 7.00 -16.27 -12.42
CA ARG A 97 8.35 -16.76 -12.08
C ARG A 97 8.75 -16.40 -10.65
N TRP A 98 8.44 -15.18 -10.22
CA TRP A 98 8.74 -14.74 -8.87
C TRP A 98 7.98 -15.56 -7.82
N ILE A 99 6.67 -15.75 -8.00
CA ILE A 99 5.85 -16.58 -7.11
C ILE A 99 6.37 -18.03 -7.06
N ALA A 100 6.75 -18.61 -8.20
CA ALA A 100 7.31 -19.94 -8.23
C ALA A 100 8.59 -20.06 -7.41
N GLY A 101 9.57 -19.16 -7.65
CA GLY A 101 10.82 -19.16 -6.89
C GLY A 101 10.62 -18.86 -5.40
N PHE A 102 9.67 -17.97 -5.06
CA PHE A 102 9.33 -17.69 -3.67
C PHE A 102 8.77 -18.92 -2.95
N ARG A 103 7.90 -19.68 -3.61
CA ARG A 103 7.32 -20.89 -3.05
C ARG A 103 8.30 -22.05 -2.98
N ASP A 104 9.21 -22.17 -3.93
CA ASP A 104 10.29 -23.16 -3.88
C ASP A 104 11.20 -22.95 -2.68
N GLU A 105 11.46 -21.68 -2.30
CA GLU A 105 12.34 -21.35 -1.17
C GLU A 105 11.61 -21.40 0.18
N PHE A 106 10.39 -20.84 0.27
CA PHE A 106 9.71 -20.58 1.54
C PHE A 106 8.50 -21.50 1.82
N GLY A 107 8.11 -22.34 0.87
CA GLY A 107 7.00 -23.28 0.99
C GLY A 107 5.80 -22.91 0.11
N PHE A 108 5.12 -23.94 -0.35
CA PHE A 108 4.06 -23.82 -1.37
C PHE A 108 2.82 -23.04 -0.88
N ASP A 109 2.56 -23.04 0.41
CA ASP A 109 1.45 -22.33 1.04
C ASP A 109 1.74 -20.82 1.28
N ARG A 110 2.98 -20.38 1.00
CA ARG A 110 3.37 -18.98 1.17
C ARG A 110 2.82 -18.12 0.04
N VAL A 111 2.54 -16.86 0.38
CA VAL A 111 2.04 -15.85 -0.54
C VAL A 111 3.02 -14.70 -0.68
N THR A 112 3.02 -14.08 -1.85
CA THR A 112 3.69 -12.80 -2.08
C THR A 112 2.66 -11.68 -1.92
N GLY A 113 3.10 -10.50 -1.53
CA GLY A 113 2.23 -9.35 -1.31
C GLY A 113 2.90 -8.04 -1.64
N ASP A 114 2.14 -6.96 -1.60
CA ASP A 114 2.60 -5.62 -1.96
C ASP A 114 3.83 -5.16 -1.15
N PRO A 115 3.96 -5.40 0.17
CA PRO A 115 5.15 -4.99 0.90
C PRO A 115 6.45 -5.67 0.44
N MET A 116 6.36 -6.88 -0.12
CA MET A 116 7.53 -7.67 -0.55
C MET A 116 8.03 -7.27 -1.96
N GLU A 117 7.12 -6.87 -2.83
CA GLU A 117 7.46 -6.59 -4.24
C GLU A 117 8.37 -5.38 -4.41
N PRO A 118 8.15 -4.25 -3.71
CA PRO A 118 9.08 -3.13 -3.72
C PRO A 118 10.48 -3.49 -3.24
N ASP A 119 10.59 -4.27 -2.17
CA ASP A 119 11.89 -4.71 -1.62
C ASP A 119 12.62 -5.61 -2.62
N TRP A 120 11.92 -6.52 -3.27
CA TRP A 120 12.48 -7.33 -4.35
C TRP A 120 13.01 -6.45 -5.48
N CYS A 121 12.24 -5.49 -5.95
CA CYS A 121 12.66 -4.56 -6.99
C CYS A 121 13.86 -3.72 -6.55
N LEU A 122 13.87 -3.25 -5.30
CA LEU A 122 14.94 -2.44 -4.74
C LEU A 122 16.27 -3.19 -4.70
N VAL A 123 16.29 -4.45 -4.28
CA VAL A 123 17.51 -5.28 -4.29
C VAL A 123 18.08 -5.41 -5.70
N HIS A 124 17.23 -5.61 -6.70
CA HIS A 124 17.66 -5.71 -8.09
C HIS A 124 18.16 -4.37 -8.67
N LEU A 125 17.53 -3.27 -8.31
CA LEU A 125 17.99 -1.93 -8.68
C LEU A 125 19.32 -1.61 -8.01
N TRP A 126 19.48 -1.96 -6.73
CA TRP A 126 20.74 -1.79 -6.01
C TRP A 126 21.86 -2.62 -6.65
N LYS A 127 21.59 -3.89 -7.00
CA LYS A 127 22.55 -4.73 -7.73
C LYS A 127 23.01 -4.04 -9.03
N GLN A 128 22.07 -3.53 -9.83
CA GLN A 128 22.41 -2.80 -11.06
C GLN A 128 23.26 -1.55 -10.78
N ALA A 129 22.94 -0.82 -9.70
CA ALA A 129 23.71 0.37 -9.30
C ALA A 129 25.14 0.02 -8.92
N VAL A 130 25.34 -1.04 -8.13
CA VAL A 130 26.68 -1.53 -7.74
C VAL A 130 27.48 -1.99 -8.97
N GLU A 131 26.86 -2.78 -9.84
CA GLU A 131 27.50 -3.25 -11.08
C GLU A 131 27.89 -2.06 -12.00
N LYS A 132 27.04 -1.06 -12.13
CA LYS A 132 27.29 0.15 -12.90
C LYS A 132 28.39 1.01 -12.28
N ALA A 133 28.41 1.14 -10.95
CA ALA A 133 29.40 1.89 -10.21
C ALA A 133 30.77 1.19 -10.17
N GLY A 134 30.78 -0.15 -10.32
CA GLY A 134 31.98 -0.97 -10.09
C GLY A 134 32.50 -0.90 -8.65
N SER A 135 31.63 -0.51 -7.69
CA SER A 135 32.00 -0.22 -6.30
C SER A 135 30.79 -0.37 -5.37
N PHE A 136 31.06 -0.69 -4.10
CA PHE A 136 30.08 -0.64 -3.01
C PHE A 136 30.08 0.69 -2.24
N GLU A 137 30.96 1.63 -2.62
CA GLU A 137 31.03 2.94 -1.98
C GLU A 137 29.72 3.69 -2.15
N THR A 138 29.18 4.22 -1.06
CA THR A 138 27.83 4.81 -0.99
C THR A 138 27.62 5.89 -2.05
N GLU A 139 28.57 6.82 -2.21
CA GLU A 139 28.41 7.92 -3.18
C GLU A 139 28.50 7.44 -4.63
N ALA A 140 29.32 6.44 -4.92
CA ALA A 140 29.38 5.83 -6.25
C ALA A 140 28.08 5.13 -6.62
N VAL A 141 27.50 4.37 -5.68
CA VAL A 141 26.20 3.71 -5.86
C VAL A 141 25.06 4.75 -5.99
N ARG A 142 25.05 5.78 -5.15
CA ARG A 142 24.06 6.88 -5.24
C ARG A 142 24.15 7.62 -6.58
N GLN A 143 25.35 7.84 -7.10
CA GLN A 143 25.48 8.44 -8.42
C GLN A 143 24.94 7.54 -9.52
N ALA A 144 25.17 6.23 -9.45
CA ALA A 144 24.59 5.28 -10.39
C ALA A 144 23.06 5.29 -10.34
N PHE A 145 22.44 5.49 -9.18
CA PHE A 145 21.00 5.70 -9.05
C PHE A 145 20.52 6.97 -9.73
N ARG A 146 21.21 8.09 -9.57
CA ARG A 146 20.87 9.38 -10.21
C ARG A 146 20.89 9.32 -11.74
N ASP A 147 21.64 8.40 -12.32
CA ASP A 147 21.68 8.20 -13.77
C ASP A 147 20.43 7.48 -14.33
N GLY A 148 19.48 7.16 -13.47
CA GLY A 148 18.23 6.50 -13.81
C GLY A 148 18.40 5.01 -14.10
N LEU A 149 17.82 4.19 -13.25
CA LEU A 149 17.79 2.73 -13.39
C LEU A 149 16.35 2.25 -13.51
N SER A 150 16.18 1.10 -14.16
CA SER A 150 14.86 0.47 -14.26
C SER A 150 14.98 -1.05 -14.08
N TYR A 151 13.92 -1.65 -13.57
CA TYR A 151 13.83 -3.10 -13.38
C TYR A 151 12.44 -3.59 -13.78
N ALA A 152 12.40 -4.68 -14.57
CA ALA A 152 11.15 -5.35 -14.94
C ALA A 152 10.72 -6.29 -13.80
N GLY A 153 10.05 -5.72 -12.79
CA GLY A 153 9.59 -6.41 -11.60
C GLY A 153 8.31 -7.22 -11.79
N PRO A 154 7.90 -7.96 -10.74
CA PRO A 154 6.66 -8.74 -10.75
C PRO A 154 5.41 -7.89 -10.98
N GLY A 155 5.35 -6.71 -10.37
CA GLY A 155 4.26 -5.75 -10.50
C GLY A 155 4.26 -4.92 -11.77
N GLY A 156 5.31 -5.05 -12.59
CA GLY A 156 5.57 -4.26 -13.79
C GLY A 156 6.94 -3.61 -13.75
N THR A 157 7.29 -2.87 -14.80
CA THR A 157 8.56 -2.15 -14.83
C THR A 157 8.52 -0.97 -13.86
N VAL A 158 9.50 -0.94 -12.95
CA VAL A 158 9.76 0.19 -12.07
C VAL A 158 10.95 0.99 -12.63
N ARG A 159 10.88 2.30 -12.53
CA ARG A 159 11.96 3.21 -12.90
C ARG A 159 12.29 4.09 -11.70
N LEU A 160 13.56 4.22 -11.39
CA LEU A 160 14.00 5.12 -10.33
C LEU A 160 13.95 6.56 -10.84
N ASP A 161 13.30 7.44 -10.09
CA ASP A 161 13.36 8.88 -10.31
C ASP A 161 14.70 9.44 -9.77
N PRO A 162 15.53 10.06 -10.64
CA PRO A 162 16.84 10.56 -10.23
C PRO A 162 16.79 11.68 -9.18
N LYS A 163 15.69 12.41 -9.11
CA LYS A 163 15.53 13.56 -8.20
C LYS A 163 15.13 13.13 -6.80
N THR A 164 14.13 12.29 -6.70
CA THR A 164 13.53 11.90 -5.43
C THR A 164 14.06 10.57 -4.91
N GLN A 165 14.71 9.77 -5.78
CA GLN A 165 15.16 8.39 -5.51
C GLN A 165 14.02 7.44 -5.13
N HIS A 166 12.79 7.79 -5.47
CA HIS A 166 11.63 6.92 -5.41
C HIS A 166 11.43 6.21 -6.76
N THR A 167 10.64 5.16 -6.78
CA THR A 167 10.33 4.42 -8.00
C THR A 167 8.93 4.75 -8.53
N THR A 168 8.80 4.76 -9.86
CA THR A 168 7.48 4.74 -10.48
C THR A 168 6.78 3.44 -10.13
N LYS A 169 5.45 3.48 -9.91
CA LYS A 169 4.63 2.31 -9.60
C LYS A 169 3.27 2.40 -10.28
N PHE A 170 2.72 1.24 -10.65
CA PHE A 170 1.30 1.18 -10.99
C PHE A 170 0.47 1.30 -9.71
N PHE A 171 -0.61 2.08 -9.78
CA PHE A 171 -1.65 2.05 -8.76
C PHE A 171 -2.75 1.07 -9.19
N ARG A 172 -3.24 0.26 -8.25
CA ARG A 172 -4.27 -0.74 -8.50
C ARG A 172 -5.29 -0.79 -7.38
N ILE A 173 -6.51 -1.14 -7.73
CA ILE A 173 -7.57 -1.48 -6.79
C ILE A 173 -7.91 -2.95 -7.00
N GLY A 174 -7.76 -3.74 -5.95
CA GLY A 174 -8.12 -5.15 -5.90
C GLY A 174 -9.36 -5.38 -5.05
N ARG A 175 -10.36 -6.09 -5.57
CA ARG A 175 -11.51 -6.57 -4.79
C ARG A 175 -11.16 -7.91 -4.18
N ILE A 176 -11.35 -8.05 -2.87
CA ILE A 176 -11.05 -9.27 -2.12
C ILE A 176 -12.01 -10.39 -2.52
N ARG A 177 -11.44 -11.55 -2.88
CA ARG A 177 -12.14 -12.79 -3.22
C ARG A 177 -12.24 -13.74 -2.03
N GLY A 178 -13.11 -14.75 -2.15
CA GLY A 178 -13.26 -15.78 -1.11
C GLY A 178 -12.08 -16.74 -1.01
N ASP A 179 -11.20 -16.80 -1.99
CA ASP A 179 -9.95 -17.59 -1.98
C ASP A 179 -8.74 -16.82 -1.44
N ARG A 180 -8.95 -15.67 -0.80
CA ARG A 180 -7.91 -14.78 -0.25
C ARG A 180 -6.97 -14.20 -1.29
N GLN A 181 -7.46 -14.06 -2.52
CA GLN A 181 -6.79 -13.37 -3.62
C GLN A 181 -7.61 -12.16 -4.04
N PHE A 182 -7.14 -11.43 -5.04
CA PHE A 182 -7.78 -10.21 -5.49
C PHE A 182 -8.19 -10.29 -6.96
N ASP A 183 -9.38 -9.75 -7.28
CA ASP A 183 -9.74 -9.35 -8.63
C ASP A 183 -9.28 -7.91 -8.85
N ILE A 184 -8.42 -7.66 -9.82
CA ILE A 184 -8.00 -6.29 -10.15
C ILE A 184 -9.15 -5.61 -10.87
N VAL A 185 -9.79 -4.67 -10.19
CA VAL A 185 -10.96 -3.93 -10.72
C VAL A 185 -10.59 -2.58 -11.32
N HIS A 186 -9.41 -2.07 -10.97
CA HIS A 186 -8.84 -0.86 -11.56
C HIS A 186 -7.30 -0.97 -11.58
N ALA A 187 -6.70 -0.40 -12.59
CA ALA A 187 -5.25 -0.16 -12.66
C ALA A 187 -5.00 1.15 -13.40
N SER A 188 -4.00 1.91 -12.98
CA SER A 188 -3.52 3.05 -13.76
C SER A 188 -3.04 2.58 -15.14
N GLU A 189 -3.27 3.38 -16.18
CA GLU A 189 -2.87 3.06 -17.55
C GLU A 189 -1.34 2.94 -17.72
N ALA A 190 -0.62 3.71 -16.91
CA ALA A 190 0.85 3.74 -16.88
C ALA A 190 1.34 3.77 -15.43
N PRO A 191 2.63 3.44 -15.18
CA PRO A 191 3.24 3.68 -13.88
C PRO A 191 3.16 5.17 -13.53
N LEU A 192 2.75 5.48 -12.32
CA LEU A 192 2.71 6.84 -11.79
C LEU A 192 4.12 7.27 -11.37
N ASP A 193 4.47 8.50 -11.67
CA ASP A 193 5.70 9.10 -11.16
C ASP A 193 5.57 9.38 -9.65
N PRO A 194 6.66 9.25 -8.89
CA PRO A 194 6.61 9.52 -7.46
C PRO A 194 6.39 11.01 -7.18
N ASP A 195 5.48 11.30 -6.27
CA ASP A 195 5.25 12.64 -5.74
C ASP A 195 5.30 12.58 -4.20
N PRO A 196 6.52 12.55 -3.60
CA PRO A 196 6.69 12.42 -2.16
C PRO A 196 6.18 13.64 -1.37
N TYR A 197 5.96 14.77 -2.07
CA TYR A 197 5.43 16.00 -1.50
C TYR A 197 4.28 16.51 -2.37
N PRO A 198 3.05 15.95 -2.22
CA PRO A 198 1.95 16.23 -3.12
C PRO A 198 1.50 17.68 -3.04
N GLN A 199 2.01 18.51 -3.96
CA GLN A 199 1.76 19.96 -4.01
C GLN A 199 0.30 20.32 -4.27
N ILE A 200 -0.50 19.40 -4.83
CA ILE A 200 -1.94 19.61 -5.02
C ILE A 200 -2.66 19.71 -3.66
N ALA A 201 -2.29 18.85 -2.71
CA ALA A 201 -2.89 18.85 -1.38
C ALA A 201 -2.22 19.84 -0.44
N PHE A 202 -0.91 20.02 -0.57
CA PHE A 202 -0.08 20.85 0.34
C PHE A 202 0.90 21.72 -0.45
N PRO A 203 0.43 22.78 -1.11
CA PRO A 203 1.30 23.66 -1.91
C PRO A 203 2.43 24.27 -1.05
N GLY A 204 3.66 24.14 -1.51
CA GLY A 204 4.84 24.68 -0.82
C GLY A 204 5.28 23.91 0.41
N TRP A 205 4.66 22.77 0.72
CA TRP A 205 5.08 21.94 1.83
C TRP A 205 6.31 21.11 1.48
N SER A 206 7.29 21.10 2.39
CA SER A 206 8.49 20.26 2.28
C SER A 206 8.98 19.90 3.68
N VAL A 207 9.76 18.82 3.79
CA VAL A 207 10.42 18.42 5.03
C VAL A 207 11.93 18.51 4.84
N ASP A 208 12.60 19.26 5.70
CA ASP A 208 14.05 19.30 5.78
C ASP A 208 14.51 18.67 7.10
N TRP A 209 15.21 17.55 7.00
CA TRP A 209 15.74 16.81 8.13
C TRP A 209 17.19 17.21 8.48
N THR A 210 17.80 18.11 7.70
CA THR A 210 19.22 18.47 7.82
C THR A 210 19.45 19.65 8.76
N THR A 211 18.44 20.39 9.11
CA THR A 211 18.49 21.54 10.03
C THR A 211 17.49 21.36 11.16
N ASP A 212 17.67 22.11 12.24
CA ASP A 212 16.90 22.02 13.49
C ASP A 212 15.38 22.29 13.34
N GLY A 213 14.87 22.33 12.13
CA GLY A 213 13.51 22.66 11.83
C GLY A 213 12.82 21.68 10.89
N ILE A 214 11.86 20.94 11.41
CA ILE A 214 10.74 20.51 10.59
C ILE A 214 10.07 21.82 10.14
N THR A 215 10.26 22.19 8.87
CA THR A 215 9.49 23.31 8.29
C THR A 215 8.04 22.81 8.23
N ARG A 216 7.25 23.18 9.23
CA ARG A 216 5.82 22.91 9.22
C ARG A 216 5.25 23.72 8.05
N GLY A 217 4.58 23.03 7.14
CA GLY A 217 3.68 23.68 6.20
C GLY A 217 2.60 24.47 6.96
N PRO A 218 1.79 25.27 6.27
CA PRO A 218 0.70 25.98 6.91
C PRO A 218 -0.13 25.01 7.75
N GLU A 219 -0.44 25.40 8.98
CA GLU A 219 -1.31 24.59 9.85
C GLU A 219 -2.59 24.28 9.08
N VAL A 220 -2.79 23.00 8.81
CA VAL A 220 -4.07 22.52 8.31
C VAL A 220 -4.99 22.52 9.53
N THR A 221 -5.74 23.57 9.71
CA THR A 221 -6.88 23.58 10.64
C THR A 221 -7.92 22.62 10.08
N ILE A 222 -8.01 21.44 10.69
CA ILE A 222 -9.16 20.58 10.48
C ILE A 222 -10.27 21.21 11.32
N ASP A 223 -11.17 21.96 10.67
CA ASP A 223 -12.40 22.42 11.28
C ASP A 223 -13.26 21.19 11.60
N GLY A 224 -13.31 20.82 12.86
CA GLY A 224 -14.13 19.75 13.36
C GLY A 224 -13.79 19.47 14.81
N ASP A 225 -14.53 20.09 15.72
CA ASP A 225 -14.53 19.71 17.12
C ASP A 225 -14.83 18.23 17.28
N VAL A 226 -13.97 17.55 18.03
CA VAL A 226 -14.07 16.14 18.44
C VAL A 226 -15.13 16.01 19.53
#